data_162276d84c1dd97d40ac4ebe9fc71796
#
_entry.id   162276d84c1dd97d40ac4ebe9fc71796
#
_cell.length_a   1.000
_cell.length_b   1.000
_cell.length_c   1.000
_cell.angle_alpha   90.00
_cell.angle_beta   90.00
_cell.angle_gamma   90.00
#
_symmetry.space_group_name_H-M   'P 1'
#
loop_
_entity.id
_entity.type
_entity.pdbx_description
1 polymer ?
#
loop_
_entity_poly.entity_id
_entity_poly.type
_entity_poly.pdbx_seq_one_letter_code
_entity_poly.pdbx_strand_id
1 'polypeptide(L)'
;HLLSRRQRQMCIRDRAYHICSRFPNDYDSTQTKWVRVVKRGEKTGNLNILHVFNAERAGQYRGVPFLAPVIESIKQISRYTDAEIMAAVINSMFTVFITTEQGDEISEFGGEEDEIDEELEDEEVTLGSGTVNFLKNGEDVRTVAATHPTGNFDQFLAAMAKLVGAALEIAPEILLKSFNKSFSASKGAMNESWKAIKMRRGWFINDFCQVIYELWLAEAVSKGRIHAPGFFNNIAIRKAYSNCTWVGPTQGQLEPGKEVAAAVQRVNAGFSTREDECAALNGSDFDDIVRTLEVENGLMRKANKVLEED
;
A
#
# COMPACT_ATOMS: atom_id res chain seq x y z
N HIS A 1 45.77 2.39 8.13
CA HIS A 1 45.28 1.57 9.26
C HIS A 1 43.82 1.80 9.66
N LEU A 2 43.24 2.99 9.43
CA LEU A 2 41.81 3.30 9.73
C LEU A 2 40.85 2.73 8.70
N LEU A 3 41.24 2.67 7.42
CA LEU A 3 40.43 2.09 6.35
C LEU A 3 40.25 0.58 6.49
N SER A 4 41.29 -0.13 6.95
CA SER A 4 41.22 -1.59 7.17
C SER A 4 40.31 -1.96 8.36
N ARG A 5 40.22 -1.10 9.37
CA ARG A 5 39.28 -1.30 10.50
C ARG A 5 37.84 -1.09 10.07
N ARG A 6 37.54 -0.06 9.24
CA ARG A 6 36.18 0.17 8.70
C ARG A 6 35.74 -0.96 7.76
N GLN A 7 36.62 -1.44 6.89
CA GLN A 7 36.32 -2.59 6.03
C GLN A 7 36.10 -3.88 6.86
N ARG A 8 36.91 -4.12 7.89
CA ARG A 8 36.69 -5.25 8.80
C ARG A 8 35.42 -5.13 9.60
N GLN A 9 35.01 -3.92 10.02
CA GLN A 9 33.74 -3.71 10.69
C GLN A 9 32.56 -3.93 9.77
N MET A 10 32.61 -3.55 8.48
CA MET A 10 31.57 -3.87 7.51
C MET A 10 31.44 -5.38 7.25
N CYS A 11 32.55 -6.12 7.22
CA CYS A 11 32.53 -7.58 7.09
C CYS A 11 32.10 -8.33 8.37
N ILE A 12 32.24 -7.71 9.55
CA ILE A 12 31.88 -8.30 10.86
C ILE A 12 30.41 -8.03 11.20
N ARG A 13 29.82 -6.98 10.64
CA ARG A 13 28.52 -6.41 11.04
C ARG A 13 27.39 -7.40 11.03
N ASP A 14 27.30 -8.28 10.03
CA ASP A 14 26.17 -9.17 9.82
C ASP A 14 26.55 -10.65 9.88
N ARG A 15 27.37 -11.04 10.85
CA ARG A 15 27.79 -12.45 11.01
C ARG A 15 26.71 -13.32 11.60
N ALA A 16 25.91 -12.78 12.50
CA ALA A 16 24.85 -13.52 13.16
C ALA A 16 23.69 -12.62 13.56
N TYR A 17 22.52 -13.21 13.64
CA TYR A 17 21.30 -12.58 14.12
C TYR A 17 20.87 -13.24 15.43
N HIS A 18 20.41 -12.44 16.37
CA HIS A 18 19.80 -12.91 17.59
C HIS A 18 18.30 -12.86 17.42
N ILE A 19 17.65 -14.01 17.36
CA ILE A 19 16.21 -14.15 17.15
C ILE A 19 15.57 -14.44 18.49
N CYS A 20 14.61 -13.60 18.88
CA CYS A 20 13.80 -13.82 20.07
C CYS A 20 12.74 -14.89 19.79
N SER A 21 12.54 -15.81 20.73
CA SER A 21 11.54 -16.88 20.63
C SER A 21 10.11 -16.38 20.77
N ARG A 22 9.91 -15.13 21.20
CA ARG A 22 8.61 -14.53 21.48
C ARG A 22 8.49 -13.12 20.89
N PHE A 23 7.27 -12.65 20.71
CA PHE A 23 7.02 -11.28 20.32
C PHE A 23 7.32 -10.29 21.46
N PRO A 24 7.76 -9.04 21.16
CA PRO A 24 8.15 -8.07 22.18
C PRO A 24 7.05 -7.71 23.19
N ASN A 25 5.77 -7.90 22.85
CA ASN A 25 4.62 -7.54 23.68
C ASN A 25 3.93 -8.77 24.28
N ASP A 26 4.58 -9.92 24.30
CA ASP A 26 4.01 -11.11 24.92
C ASP A 26 4.01 -10.96 26.45
N TYR A 27 2.87 -11.22 27.08
CA TYR A 27 2.59 -10.93 28.49
C TYR A 27 3.51 -11.70 29.46
N ASP A 28 4.08 -12.79 29.02
CA ASP A 28 4.92 -13.67 29.86
C ASP A 28 6.39 -13.54 29.47
N SER A 29 7.06 -12.55 30.07
CA SER A 29 8.49 -12.26 29.81
C SER A 29 9.48 -13.26 30.41
N THR A 30 9.04 -14.19 31.27
CA THR A 30 9.90 -15.05 32.08
C THR A 30 10.62 -16.14 31.30
N GLN A 31 10.21 -16.45 30.08
CA GLN A 31 10.80 -17.51 29.25
C GLN A 31 11.36 -17.04 27.90
N THR A 32 11.76 -15.81 27.80
CA THR A 32 12.33 -15.28 26.55
C THR A 32 13.69 -15.89 26.29
N LYS A 33 13.81 -16.68 25.23
CA LYS A 33 15.07 -17.26 24.76
C LYS A 33 15.55 -16.53 23.51
N TRP A 34 16.83 -16.21 23.47
CA TRP A 34 17.48 -15.64 22.33
C TRP A 34 18.34 -16.73 21.64
N VAL A 35 18.03 -17.00 20.38
CA VAL A 35 18.76 -17.96 19.56
C VAL A 35 19.69 -17.18 18.63
N ARG A 36 20.98 -17.45 18.71
CA ARG A 36 21.97 -16.88 17.82
C ARG A 36 22.06 -17.72 16.55
N VAL A 37 21.71 -17.13 15.41
CA VAL A 37 21.80 -17.79 14.10
C VAL A 37 22.85 -17.07 13.25
N VAL A 38 23.83 -17.80 12.76
CA VAL A 38 24.85 -17.26 11.86
C VAL A 38 24.25 -17.00 10.48
N LYS A 39 24.62 -15.88 9.85
CA LYS A 39 24.10 -15.48 8.54
C LYS A 39 24.42 -16.51 7.46
N ARG A 40 25.61 -17.08 7.50
CA ARG A 40 26.07 -18.15 6.58
C ARG A 40 26.56 -19.35 7.34
N GLY A 41 26.22 -20.53 6.87
CA GLY A 41 26.72 -21.78 7.43
C GLY A 41 28.23 -21.88 7.30
N GLU A 42 28.94 -22.17 8.40
CA GLU A 42 30.40 -22.26 8.43
C GLU A 42 30.95 -23.35 7.51
N LYS A 43 30.22 -24.46 7.38
CA LYS A 43 30.62 -25.60 6.54
C LYS A 43 30.12 -25.52 5.10
N THR A 44 28.94 -25.03 4.92
CA THR A 44 28.25 -25.02 3.60
C THR A 44 28.44 -23.71 2.85
N GLY A 45 28.75 -22.60 3.54
CA GLY A 45 28.76 -21.26 2.97
C GLY A 45 27.39 -20.73 2.58
N ASN A 46 26.33 -21.56 2.68
CA ASN A 46 24.99 -21.19 2.30
C ASN A 46 24.38 -20.18 3.26
N LEU A 47 23.46 -19.37 2.74
CA LEU A 47 22.72 -18.38 3.51
C LEU A 47 21.72 -19.09 4.42
N ASN A 48 21.80 -18.84 5.74
CA ASN A 48 20.82 -19.33 6.72
C ASN A 48 19.74 -18.27 6.98
N ILE A 49 20.11 -16.98 6.86
CA ILE A 49 19.18 -15.86 7.07
C ILE A 49 19.38 -14.86 5.94
N LEU A 50 18.30 -14.50 5.31
CA LEU A 50 18.20 -13.40 4.37
C LEU A 50 17.48 -12.23 5.06
N HIS A 51 18.24 -11.16 5.34
CA HIS A 51 17.71 -9.93 5.91
C HIS A 51 17.54 -8.91 4.81
N VAL A 52 16.30 -8.75 4.34
CA VAL A 52 15.92 -7.85 3.25
C VAL A 52 15.41 -6.53 3.82
N PHE A 53 16.09 -5.43 3.51
CA PHE A 53 15.64 -4.08 3.85
C PHE A 53 16.33 -3.05 2.96
N ASN A 54 15.65 -1.95 2.68
CA ASN A 54 16.23 -0.84 1.95
C ASN A 54 17.06 0.02 2.91
N ALA A 55 18.38 0.13 2.65
CA ALA A 55 19.29 0.95 3.43
C ALA A 55 19.37 2.36 2.82
N GLU A 56 18.75 3.34 3.46
CA GLU A 56 18.74 4.74 3.02
C GLU A 56 19.99 5.51 3.47
N ARG A 57 20.66 5.02 4.52
CA ARG A 57 21.85 5.67 5.09
C ARG A 57 22.91 4.67 5.53
N ALA A 58 24.16 5.11 5.52
CA ALA A 58 25.27 4.32 6.05
C ALA A 58 25.06 4.00 7.53
N GLY A 59 25.31 2.73 7.92
CA GLY A 59 25.15 2.31 9.32
C GLY A 59 23.73 1.91 9.71
N GLN A 60 22.78 1.94 8.84
CA GLN A 60 21.41 1.45 9.11
C GLN A 60 21.41 -0.08 9.23
N TYR A 61 20.83 -0.59 10.33
CA TYR A 61 20.77 -2.01 10.64
C TYR A 61 19.41 -2.64 10.41
N ARG A 62 18.36 -1.82 10.29
CA ARG A 62 16.98 -2.24 10.05
C ARG A 62 16.33 -1.32 9.04
N GLY A 63 15.42 -1.85 8.26
CA GLY A 63 14.58 -1.07 7.38
C GLY A 63 13.64 -0.16 8.17
N VAL A 64 13.23 0.94 7.54
CA VAL A 64 12.14 1.79 8.00
C VAL A 64 10.89 1.32 7.27
N PRO A 65 9.74 1.13 7.97
CA PRO A 65 8.50 0.79 7.30
C PRO A 65 8.14 1.83 6.24
N PHE A 66 7.70 1.36 5.08
CA PHE A 66 7.34 2.24 3.95
C PHE A 66 6.30 3.30 4.30
N LEU A 67 5.37 2.97 5.19
CA LEU A 67 4.32 3.88 5.65
C LEU A 67 4.75 4.79 6.80
N ALA A 68 5.97 4.64 7.35
CA ALA A 68 6.41 5.41 8.51
C ALA A 68 6.23 6.94 8.36
N PRO A 69 6.59 7.57 7.22
CA PRO A 69 6.46 9.01 7.05
C PRO A 69 5.01 9.50 6.99
N VAL A 70 4.04 8.62 6.76
CA VAL A 70 2.63 8.98 6.54
C VAL A 70 1.68 8.45 7.61
N ILE A 71 2.15 7.68 8.57
CA ILE A 71 1.30 7.09 9.62
C ILE A 71 0.49 8.15 10.35
N GLU A 72 1.11 9.26 10.74
CA GLU A 72 0.41 10.32 11.46
C GLU A 72 -0.63 11.02 10.56
N SER A 73 -0.30 11.27 9.30
CA SER A 73 -1.25 11.85 8.34
C SER A 73 -2.46 10.94 8.11
N ILE A 74 -2.25 9.63 7.98
CA ILE A 74 -3.34 8.65 7.84
C ILE A 74 -4.22 8.64 9.09
N LYS A 75 -3.60 8.67 10.27
CA LYS A 75 -4.33 8.73 11.54
C LYS A 75 -5.18 10.00 11.67
N GLN A 76 -4.66 11.14 11.22
CA GLN A 76 -5.42 12.40 11.22
C GLN A 76 -6.58 12.35 10.23
N ILE A 77 -6.41 11.76 9.05
CA ILE A 77 -7.49 11.53 8.08
C ILE A 77 -8.61 10.70 8.74
N SER A 78 -8.26 9.58 9.37
CA SER A 78 -9.25 8.72 10.04
C SER A 78 -10.02 9.49 11.11
N ARG A 79 -9.32 10.20 12.01
CA ARG A 79 -9.95 11.00 13.07
C ARG A 79 -10.87 12.09 12.52
N TYR A 80 -10.46 12.78 11.46
CA TYR A 80 -11.27 13.80 10.84
C TYR A 80 -12.50 13.20 10.17
N THR A 81 -12.34 12.08 9.48
CA THR A 81 -13.47 11.36 8.86
C THR A 81 -14.46 10.89 9.91
N ASP A 82 -14.00 10.33 11.03
CA ASP A 82 -14.86 9.89 12.14
C ASP A 82 -15.62 11.10 12.75
N ALA A 83 -14.95 12.24 12.91
CA ALA A 83 -15.56 13.46 13.43
C ALA A 83 -16.63 14.02 12.46
N GLU A 84 -16.37 14.03 11.16
CA GLU A 84 -17.34 14.50 10.15
C GLU A 84 -18.57 13.57 10.05
N ILE A 85 -18.36 12.26 10.14
CA ILE A 85 -19.45 11.28 10.18
C ILE A 85 -20.32 11.51 11.43
N MET A 86 -19.68 11.67 12.59
CA MET A 86 -20.39 11.94 13.83
C MET A 86 -21.14 13.26 13.77
N ALA A 87 -20.54 14.31 13.21
CA ALA A 87 -21.20 15.59 13.00
C ALA A 87 -22.40 15.48 12.06
N ALA A 88 -22.30 14.69 10.98
CA ALA A 88 -23.41 14.42 10.07
C ALA A 88 -24.55 13.68 10.78
N VAL A 89 -24.23 12.71 11.64
CA VAL A 89 -25.23 11.98 12.46
C VAL A 89 -25.94 12.95 13.42
N ILE A 90 -25.18 13.79 14.13
CA ILE A 90 -25.76 14.78 15.05
C ILE A 90 -26.64 15.78 14.29
N ASN A 91 -26.22 16.23 13.11
CA ASN A 91 -27.04 17.14 12.28
C ASN A 91 -28.31 16.50 11.75
N SER A 92 -28.32 15.19 11.59
CA SER A 92 -29.52 14.45 11.19
C SER A 92 -30.53 14.29 12.33
N MET A 93 -30.07 14.43 13.57
CA MET A 93 -30.89 14.51 14.75
C MET A 93 -31.16 16.01 14.99
N PHE A 94 -32.40 16.47 14.74
CA PHE A 94 -32.78 17.84 15.02
C PHE A 94 -32.47 18.17 16.48
N THR A 95 -31.42 18.95 16.75
CA THR A 95 -31.13 19.45 18.09
C THR A 95 -31.92 20.75 18.29
N VAL A 96 -33.00 20.63 19.00
CA VAL A 96 -33.83 21.76 19.39
C VAL A 96 -33.50 22.13 20.84
N PHE A 97 -33.07 23.35 21.09
CA PHE A 97 -32.94 23.89 22.44
C PHE A 97 -34.15 24.73 22.76
N ILE A 98 -34.83 24.42 23.84
CA ILE A 98 -35.95 25.17 24.34
C ILE A 98 -35.38 26.18 25.36
N THR A 99 -35.55 27.46 25.09
CA THR A 99 -35.14 28.53 26.04
C THR A 99 -36.38 29.19 26.63
N THR A 100 -36.44 29.28 27.96
CA THR A 100 -37.55 29.94 28.66
C THR A 100 -37.10 31.33 29.07
N GLU A 101 -37.83 32.38 28.77
CA GLU A 101 -37.56 33.75 29.17
C GLU A 101 -37.93 34.03 30.65
N GLN A 102 -38.78 33.19 31.24
CA GLN A 102 -39.08 33.31 32.66
C GLN A 102 -38.00 32.63 33.46
N GLY A 103 -37.06 33.39 33.99
CA GLY A 103 -36.26 32.96 35.15
C GLY A 103 -37.22 32.63 36.28
N ASP A 104 -37.03 31.48 36.92
CA ASP A 104 -37.65 31.19 38.19
C ASP A 104 -37.36 32.36 39.15
N GLU A 105 -38.31 33.28 39.32
CA GLU A 105 -38.35 34.05 40.52
C GLU A 105 -38.61 33.05 41.64
N ILE A 106 -37.54 32.59 42.27
CA ILE A 106 -37.64 31.99 43.61
C ILE A 106 -38.25 33.02 44.49
N SER A 107 -39.55 32.97 44.65
CA SER A 107 -40.26 33.77 45.65
C SER A 107 -39.90 33.20 47.02
N GLU A 108 -38.75 33.69 47.53
CA GLU A 108 -38.37 33.57 48.94
C GLU A 108 -39.25 34.50 49.75
N PHE A 109 -40.53 34.15 49.93
CA PHE A 109 -41.30 34.70 50.99
C PHE A 109 -42.37 33.68 51.44
N GLY A 110 -42.22 33.29 52.72
CA GLY A 110 -42.98 32.24 53.33
C GLY A 110 -44.49 32.53 53.42
N GLY A 111 -45.25 31.46 53.47
CA GLY A 111 -46.64 31.46 53.84
C GLY A 111 -47.32 30.15 53.36
N GLU A 112 -47.49 29.26 54.34
CA GLU A 112 -48.52 28.26 54.46
C GLU A 112 -48.59 27.10 53.45
N GLU A 113 -48.39 25.92 53.99
CA GLU A 113 -48.63 24.62 53.50
C GLU A 113 -50.10 24.49 53.05
N ASP A 114 -50.34 24.37 51.74
CA ASP A 114 -51.46 23.62 51.22
C ASP A 114 -50.91 22.58 50.24
N GLU A 115 -51.08 21.32 50.68
CA GLU A 115 -50.79 20.11 49.89
C GLU A 115 -51.66 20.16 48.63
N ILE A 116 -51.05 20.47 47.47
CA ILE A 116 -51.59 20.08 46.18
C ILE A 116 -50.56 19.16 45.57
N ASP A 117 -50.79 17.86 45.73
CA ASP A 117 -50.24 16.79 44.90
C ASP A 117 -50.65 17.03 43.44
N GLU A 118 -49.96 17.91 42.70
CA GLU A 118 -49.90 17.81 41.27
C GLU A 118 -48.58 17.06 40.95
N GLU A 119 -48.72 15.79 40.65
CA GLU A 119 -47.73 15.02 39.90
C GLU A 119 -47.40 15.86 38.65
N LEU A 120 -46.35 16.68 38.74
CA LEU A 120 -45.67 17.22 37.55
C LEU A 120 -45.05 16.00 36.87
N GLU A 121 -45.80 15.38 35.96
CA GLU A 121 -45.24 14.50 34.97
C GLU A 121 -44.17 15.32 34.24
N ASP A 122 -42.90 15.05 34.58
CA ASP A 122 -41.77 15.47 33.77
C ASP A 122 -41.94 14.87 32.40
N GLU A 123 -42.57 15.63 31.48
CA GLU A 123 -42.62 15.24 30.07
C GLU A 123 -41.17 15.16 29.58
N GLU A 124 -40.61 13.96 29.61
CA GLU A 124 -39.30 13.68 29.03
C GLU A 124 -39.30 14.16 27.57
N VAL A 125 -38.51 15.20 27.31
CA VAL A 125 -38.26 15.67 25.95
C VAL A 125 -37.56 14.56 25.19
N THR A 126 -38.30 13.85 24.35
CA THR A 126 -37.75 12.76 23.53
C THR A 126 -37.04 13.34 22.32
N LEU A 127 -35.72 13.16 22.29
CA LEU A 127 -34.90 13.50 21.13
C LEU A 127 -34.90 12.33 20.14
N GLY A 128 -35.48 12.53 18.96
CA GLY A 128 -35.52 11.53 17.90
C GLY A 128 -35.84 12.15 16.54
N SER A 129 -35.49 11.45 15.47
CA SER A 129 -35.82 11.89 14.11
C SER A 129 -37.35 11.89 13.91
N GLY A 130 -37.92 13.08 13.69
CA GLY A 130 -39.35 13.25 13.45
C GLY A 130 -40.22 13.36 14.72
N THR A 131 -39.65 13.51 15.91
CA THR A 131 -40.41 13.81 17.13
C THR A 131 -40.91 15.24 17.14
N VAL A 132 -42.17 15.43 17.47
CA VAL A 132 -42.81 16.75 17.65
C VAL A 132 -42.97 16.98 19.15
N ASN A 133 -42.23 17.92 19.71
CA ASN A 133 -42.36 18.32 21.08
C ASN A 133 -43.21 19.57 21.16
N PHE A 134 -44.17 19.61 22.09
CA PHE A 134 -45.01 20.79 22.31
C PHE A 134 -44.33 21.68 23.35
N LEU A 135 -44.28 22.98 23.04
CA LEU A 135 -43.65 24.00 23.87
C LEU A 135 -44.66 24.60 24.87
N LYS A 136 -44.20 24.90 26.09
CA LYS A 136 -45.01 25.61 27.05
C LYS A 136 -44.98 27.12 26.76
N ASN A 137 -45.96 27.86 27.29
CA ASN A 137 -46.05 29.32 27.10
C ASN A 137 -44.78 30.01 27.67
N GLY A 138 -44.04 30.75 26.82
CA GLY A 138 -42.80 31.43 27.17
C GLY A 138 -41.56 30.71 26.70
N GLU A 139 -41.67 29.54 26.12
CA GLU A 139 -40.53 28.81 25.55
C GLU A 139 -40.34 29.18 24.07
N ASP A 140 -39.09 29.45 23.70
CA ASP A 140 -38.66 29.72 22.32
C ASP A 140 -37.72 28.62 21.80
N VAL A 141 -37.82 28.32 20.56
CA VAL A 141 -37.05 27.29 19.90
C VAL A 141 -35.82 27.89 19.21
N ARG A 142 -34.67 27.60 19.69
CA ARG A 142 -33.41 27.92 18.99
C ARG A 142 -32.82 26.65 18.39
N THR A 143 -32.85 26.58 17.08
CA THR A 143 -32.12 25.54 16.33
C THR A 143 -30.64 25.95 16.26
N VAL A 144 -29.78 25.16 16.88
CA VAL A 144 -28.34 25.24 16.61
C VAL A 144 -28.04 24.45 15.37
N ALA A 145 -28.01 25.15 14.22
CA ALA A 145 -27.53 24.53 12.99
C ALA A 145 -26.02 24.28 13.16
N ALA A 146 -25.65 23.05 13.41
CA ALA A 146 -24.24 22.68 13.32
C ALA A 146 -23.81 22.84 11.86
N THR A 147 -22.78 23.66 11.62
CA THR A 147 -22.24 23.98 10.29
C THR A 147 -21.42 22.81 9.68
N HIS A 148 -21.57 21.61 10.21
CA HIS A 148 -20.98 20.38 9.72
C HIS A 148 -22.04 19.47 9.06
N PRO A 149 -21.73 18.70 8.00
CA PRO A 149 -20.42 18.55 7.37
C PRO A 149 -19.98 19.81 6.63
N THR A 150 -18.72 20.20 6.81
CA THR A 150 -18.17 21.36 6.13
C THR A 150 -18.05 21.06 4.64
N GLY A 151 -18.45 22.01 3.76
CA GLY A 151 -18.26 21.88 2.31
C GLY A 151 -16.79 21.71 1.88
N ASN A 152 -15.86 21.73 2.83
CA ASN A 152 -14.42 21.60 2.64
C ASN A 152 -13.88 20.18 2.87
N PHE A 153 -14.73 19.19 3.19
CA PHE A 153 -14.30 17.82 3.45
C PHE A 153 -13.51 17.21 2.29
N ASP A 154 -14.05 17.31 1.07
CA ASP A 154 -13.39 16.80 -0.13
C ASP A 154 -12.05 17.48 -0.40
N GLN A 155 -11.98 18.80 -0.19
CA GLN A 155 -10.75 19.57 -0.39
C GLN A 155 -9.68 19.19 0.64
N PHE A 156 -10.07 18.98 1.88
CA PHE A 156 -9.18 18.51 2.95
C PHE A 156 -8.66 17.10 2.62
N LEU A 157 -9.54 16.17 2.28
CA LEU A 157 -9.18 14.80 1.93
C LEU A 157 -8.21 14.78 0.72
N ALA A 158 -8.50 15.59 -0.31
CA ALA A 158 -7.63 15.72 -1.47
C ALA A 158 -6.26 16.33 -1.12
N ALA A 159 -6.19 17.31 -0.23
CA ALA A 159 -4.94 17.90 0.23
C ALA A 159 -4.10 16.88 1.02
N MET A 160 -4.72 16.15 1.93
CA MET A 160 -4.05 15.09 2.70
C MET A 160 -3.58 13.94 1.80
N ALA A 161 -4.39 13.54 0.82
CA ALA A 161 -4.00 12.54 -0.17
C ALA A 161 -2.78 12.97 -1.00
N LYS A 162 -2.66 14.26 -1.33
CA LYS A 162 -1.46 14.80 -2.00
C LYS A 162 -0.22 14.69 -1.11
N LEU A 163 -0.33 15.01 0.18
CA LEU A 163 0.78 14.89 1.13
C LEU A 163 1.22 13.42 1.29
N VAL A 164 0.27 12.52 1.48
CA VAL A 164 0.53 11.07 1.57
C VAL A 164 1.15 10.56 0.28
N GLY A 165 0.58 10.94 -0.87
CA GLY A 165 1.08 10.54 -2.18
C GLY A 165 2.50 11.05 -2.45
N ALA A 166 2.80 12.30 -2.10
CA ALA A 166 4.14 12.88 -2.23
C ALA A 166 5.18 12.14 -1.38
N ALA A 167 4.83 11.78 -0.14
CA ALA A 167 5.73 11.05 0.75
C ALA A 167 5.96 9.60 0.33
N LEU A 168 5.01 8.97 -0.35
CA LEU A 168 5.09 7.60 -0.86
C LEU A 168 5.52 7.52 -2.33
N GLU A 169 5.73 8.66 -3.00
CA GLU A 169 6.00 8.74 -4.45
C GLU A 169 4.90 8.07 -5.30
N ILE A 170 3.65 8.22 -4.86
CA ILE A 170 2.46 7.72 -5.54
C ILE A 170 1.60 8.91 -5.94
N ALA A 171 1.18 8.99 -7.20
CA ALA A 171 0.30 10.06 -7.65
C ALA A 171 -1.04 10.02 -6.90
N PRO A 172 -1.58 11.18 -6.47
CA PRO A 172 -2.86 11.25 -5.75
C PRO A 172 -4.02 10.61 -6.53
N GLU A 173 -3.99 10.68 -7.85
CA GLU A 173 -4.99 10.07 -8.73
C GLU A 173 -5.03 8.54 -8.60
N ILE A 174 -3.86 7.92 -8.41
CA ILE A 174 -3.74 6.48 -8.18
C ILE A 174 -4.20 6.14 -6.76
N LEU A 175 -3.80 6.96 -5.78
CA LEU A 175 -4.13 6.76 -4.37
C LEU A 175 -5.65 6.82 -4.14
N LEU A 176 -6.33 7.83 -4.71
CA LEU A 176 -7.75 8.05 -4.60
C LEU A 176 -8.58 7.29 -5.66
N LYS A 177 -7.91 6.65 -6.65
CA LYS A 177 -8.55 6.05 -7.82
C LYS A 177 -9.49 7.01 -8.55
N SER A 178 -9.16 8.30 -8.57
CA SER A 178 -9.95 9.39 -9.13
C SER A 178 -9.16 10.09 -10.24
N PHE A 179 -9.60 9.96 -11.47
CA PHE A 179 -8.95 10.50 -12.67
C PHE A 179 -9.74 11.67 -13.26
N ASN A 180 -9.93 12.73 -12.46
CA ASN A 180 -10.74 13.90 -12.84
C ASN A 180 -9.95 14.95 -13.65
N LYS A 181 -8.66 14.69 -13.96
CA LYS A 181 -7.80 15.59 -14.73
C LYS A 181 -7.80 15.22 -16.21
N SER A 182 -7.17 16.09 -17.03
CA SER A 182 -6.95 15.78 -18.44
C SER A 182 -6.15 14.49 -18.62
N PHE A 183 -6.42 13.77 -19.70
CA PHE A 183 -5.75 12.53 -20.07
C PHE A 183 -4.20 12.65 -19.99
N SER A 184 -3.65 13.73 -20.54
CA SER A 184 -2.20 13.96 -20.55
C SER A 184 -1.62 14.14 -19.14
N ALA A 185 -2.34 14.85 -18.25
CA ALA A 185 -1.91 15.04 -16.87
C ALA A 185 -1.96 13.72 -16.10
N SER A 186 -3.03 12.93 -16.26
CA SER A 186 -3.15 11.62 -15.63
C SER A 186 -2.08 10.64 -16.11
N LYS A 187 -1.80 10.61 -17.42
CA LYS A 187 -0.72 9.79 -18.00
C LYS A 187 0.65 10.19 -17.45
N GLY A 188 0.91 11.50 -17.33
CA GLY A 188 2.14 12.02 -16.72
C GLY A 188 2.30 11.58 -15.27
N ALA A 189 1.25 11.70 -14.46
CA ALA A 189 1.23 11.29 -13.07
C ALA A 189 1.43 9.76 -12.89
N MET A 190 0.81 8.95 -13.74
CA MET A 190 1.00 7.50 -13.75
C MET A 190 2.43 7.12 -14.13
N ASN A 191 3.02 7.77 -15.14
CA ASN A 191 4.40 7.51 -15.56
C ASN A 191 5.40 7.83 -14.44
N GLU A 192 5.19 8.93 -13.72
CA GLU A 192 6.07 9.30 -12.59
C GLU A 192 5.99 8.29 -11.44
N SER A 193 4.78 7.91 -11.04
CA SER A 193 4.58 6.87 -10.03
C SER A 193 5.18 5.53 -10.47
N TRP A 194 5.09 5.21 -11.76
CA TRP A 194 5.64 3.97 -12.29
C TRP A 194 7.17 3.90 -12.22
N LYS A 195 7.88 5.03 -12.32
CA LYS A 195 9.33 5.08 -12.11
C LYS A 195 9.70 4.63 -10.70
N ALA A 196 9.00 5.15 -9.69
CA ALA A 196 9.20 4.76 -8.28
C ALA A 196 8.88 3.28 -8.05
N ILE A 197 7.78 2.78 -8.63
CA ILE A 197 7.40 1.36 -8.55
C ILE A 197 8.48 0.47 -9.19
N LYS A 198 8.99 0.85 -10.39
CA LYS A 198 10.06 0.09 -11.06
C LYS A 198 11.34 0.05 -10.22
N MET A 199 11.73 1.16 -9.61
CA MET A 199 12.91 1.23 -8.75
C MET A 199 12.77 0.28 -7.55
N ARG A 200 11.63 0.32 -6.86
CA ARG A 200 11.35 -0.56 -5.70
C ARG A 200 11.28 -2.02 -6.11
N ARG A 201 10.67 -2.32 -7.26
CA ARG A 201 10.65 -3.67 -7.82
C ARG A 201 12.05 -4.18 -8.13
N GLY A 202 12.89 -3.36 -8.76
CA GLY A 202 14.29 -3.70 -9.06
C GLY A 202 15.09 -4.02 -7.78
N TRP A 203 14.92 -3.20 -6.74
CA TRP A 203 15.53 -3.47 -5.45
C TRP A 203 15.05 -4.82 -4.85
N PHE A 204 13.75 -5.06 -4.83
CA PHE A 204 13.19 -6.31 -4.29
C PHE A 204 13.65 -7.55 -5.08
N ILE A 205 13.71 -7.43 -6.41
CA ILE A 205 14.22 -8.48 -7.28
C ILE A 205 15.67 -8.83 -6.92
N ASN A 206 16.53 -7.83 -6.81
CA ASN A 206 17.96 -8.06 -6.56
C ASN A 206 18.23 -8.62 -5.15
N ASP A 207 17.56 -8.09 -4.14
CA ASP A 207 17.84 -8.43 -2.75
C ASP A 207 17.08 -9.66 -2.26
N PHE A 208 15.98 -10.02 -2.89
CA PHE A 208 15.16 -11.17 -2.51
C PHE A 208 15.04 -12.22 -3.61
N CYS A 209 14.39 -11.89 -4.73
CA CYS A 209 14.06 -12.89 -5.74
C CYS A 209 15.30 -13.56 -6.34
N GLN A 210 16.29 -12.79 -6.73
CA GLN A 210 17.53 -13.28 -7.31
C GLN A 210 18.29 -14.18 -6.33
N VAL A 211 18.35 -13.79 -5.06
CA VAL A 211 19.04 -14.59 -4.02
C VAL A 211 18.35 -15.93 -3.80
N ILE A 212 17.02 -15.94 -3.73
CA ILE A 212 16.25 -17.18 -3.57
C ILE A 212 16.41 -18.09 -4.82
N TYR A 213 16.35 -17.49 -6.00
CA TYR A 213 16.55 -18.22 -7.24
C TYR A 213 17.92 -18.87 -7.34
N GLU A 214 19.00 -18.14 -6.96
CA GLU A 214 20.35 -18.69 -6.94
C GLU A 214 20.50 -19.86 -5.96
N LEU A 215 19.84 -19.80 -4.80
CA LEU A 215 19.83 -20.88 -3.81
C LEU A 215 19.08 -22.11 -4.35
N TRP A 216 17.91 -21.89 -4.94
CA TRP A 216 17.11 -22.94 -5.56
C TRP A 216 17.86 -23.61 -6.72
N LEU A 217 18.48 -22.80 -7.60
CA LEU A 217 19.24 -23.30 -8.74
C LEU A 217 20.43 -24.14 -8.28
N ALA A 218 21.16 -23.69 -7.27
CA ALA A 218 22.26 -24.46 -6.70
C ALA A 218 21.79 -25.82 -6.15
N GLU A 219 20.63 -25.85 -5.50
CA GLU A 219 20.03 -27.10 -5.03
C GLU A 219 19.57 -27.99 -6.19
N ALA A 220 18.94 -27.43 -7.21
CA ALA A 220 18.48 -28.17 -8.39
C ALA A 220 19.64 -28.82 -9.16
N VAL A 221 20.74 -28.08 -9.35
CA VAL A 221 21.97 -28.59 -9.97
C VAL A 221 22.61 -29.66 -9.10
N SER A 222 22.68 -29.48 -7.78
CA SER A 222 23.28 -30.47 -6.86
C SER A 222 22.50 -31.78 -6.82
N LYS A 223 21.18 -31.72 -7.00
CA LYS A 223 20.28 -32.88 -7.07
C LYS A 223 20.20 -33.50 -8.48
N GLY A 224 20.94 -32.96 -9.45
CA GLY A 224 20.93 -33.45 -10.83
C GLY A 224 19.66 -33.16 -11.62
N ARG A 225 18.77 -32.28 -11.12
CA ARG A 225 17.54 -31.88 -11.84
C ARG A 225 17.84 -31.00 -13.07
N ILE A 226 18.92 -30.22 -12.97
CA ILE A 226 19.39 -29.33 -14.02
C ILE A 226 20.83 -29.66 -14.33
N HIS A 227 21.14 -29.89 -15.58
CA HIS A 227 22.49 -30.13 -16.08
C HIS A 227 23.18 -28.79 -16.33
N ALA A 228 24.14 -28.41 -15.46
CA ALA A 228 24.88 -27.15 -15.54
C ALA A 228 26.38 -27.41 -15.33
N PRO A 229 27.11 -27.78 -16.35
CA PRO A 229 28.56 -28.05 -16.28
C PRO A 229 29.34 -26.84 -15.80
N GLY A 230 30.22 -27.05 -14.82
CA GLY A 230 31.07 -25.97 -14.25
C GLY A 230 30.41 -25.06 -13.24
N PHE A 231 29.12 -25.25 -12.92
CA PHE A 231 28.34 -24.38 -12.02
C PHE A 231 28.99 -24.17 -10.64
N PHE A 232 29.54 -25.22 -10.04
CA PHE A 232 30.19 -25.13 -8.73
C PHE A 232 31.68 -24.76 -8.79
N ASN A 233 32.32 -24.94 -9.95
CA ASN A 233 33.75 -24.76 -10.08
C ASN A 233 34.16 -23.34 -10.51
N ASN A 234 33.24 -22.60 -11.15
CA ASN A 234 33.51 -21.28 -11.68
C ASN A 234 32.39 -20.30 -11.38
N ILE A 235 32.73 -19.21 -10.67
CA ILE A 235 31.79 -18.17 -10.28
C ILE A 235 31.17 -17.46 -11.51
N ALA A 236 31.95 -17.28 -12.60
CA ALA A 236 31.42 -16.64 -13.82
C ALA A 236 30.39 -17.51 -14.51
N ILE A 237 30.65 -18.83 -14.58
CA ILE A 237 29.71 -19.81 -15.13
C ILE A 237 28.45 -19.87 -14.27
N ARG A 238 28.61 -19.91 -12.95
CA ARG A 238 27.47 -19.87 -12.02
C ARG A 238 26.59 -18.63 -12.25
N LYS A 239 27.20 -17.45 -12.37
CA LYS A 239 26.47 -16.21 -12.65
C LYS A 239 25.76 -16.23 -14.00
N ALA A 240 26.38 -16.82 -15.03
CA ALA A 240 25.76 -16.95 -16.34
C ALA A 240 24.49 -17.84 -16.29
N TYR A 241 24.54 -18.96 -15.57
CA TYR A 241 23.37 -19.82 -15.35
C TYR A 241 22.30 -19.16 -14.47
N SER A 242 22.71 -18.29 -13.53
CA SER A 242 21.81 -17.59 -12.61
C SER A 242 21.22 -16.32 -13.22
N ASN A 243 21.68 -15.90 -14.39
CA ASN A 243 21.16 -14.71 -15.05
C ASN A 243 19.75 -15.00 -15.58
N CYS A 244 18.78 -14.23 -15.10
CA CYS A 244 17.38 -14.38 -15.49
C CYS A 244 16.70 -13.01 -15.55
N THR A 245 15.70 -12.91 -16.39
CA THR A 245 14.85 -11.72 -16.51
C THR A 245 13.63 -11.89 -15.63
N TRP A 246 13.41 -10.91 -14.74
CA TRP A 246 12.25 -10.89 -13.86
C TRP A 246 11.15 -10.03 -14.46
N VAL A 247 10.11 -10.70 -14.90
CA VAL A 247 8.93 -10.03 -15.46
C VAL A 247 7.88 -9.90 -14.38
N GLY A 248 7.22 -8.76 -14.32
CA GLY A 248 6.16 -8.48 -13.35
C GLY A 248 5.03 -7.69 -13.99
N PRO A 249 3.97 -7.35 -13.24
CA PRO A 249 2.84 -6.59 -13.74
C PRO A 249 3.30 -5.36 -14.53
N THR A 250 2.62 -5.07 -15.61
CA THR A 250 2.87 -3.90 -16.46
C THR A 250 2.05 -2.70 -15.96
N GLN A 251 2.39 -1.51 -16.45
CA GLN A 251 1.67 -0.27 -16.09
C GLN A 251 0.21 -0.27 -16.54
N GLY A 252 -0.15 -1.12 -17.50
CA GLY A 252 -1.39 -1.04 -18.23
C GLY A 252 -1.31 -0.04 -19.39
N GLN A 253 -2.10 -0.27 -20.41
CA GLN A 253 -2.11 0.53 -21.63
C GLN A 253 -3.31 1.44 -21.64
N LEU A 254 -3.09 2.75 -21.78
CA LEU A 254 -4.15 3.73 -21.92
C LEU A 254 -4.57 3.93 -23.38
N GLU A 255 -3.60 3.82 -24.31
CA GLU A 255 -3.80 3.92 -25.76
C GLU A 255 -3.06 2.77 -26.47
N PRO A 256 -3.62 1.56 -26.48
CA PRO A 256 -2.94 0.37 -26.97
C PRO A 256 -2.38 0.52 -28.38
N GLY A 257 -3.13 1.14 -29.29
CA GLY A 257 -2.69 1.34 -30.68
C GLY A 257 -1.45 2.20 -30.82
N LYS A 258 -1.38 3.33 -30.09
CA LYS A 258 -0.22 4.24 -30.13
C LYS A 258 0.99 3.62 -29.41
N GLU A 259 0.74 2.89 -28.33
CA GLU A 259 1.81 2.27 -27.53
C GLU A 259 2.47 1.12 -28.31
N VAL A 260 1.66 0.29 -28.98
CA VAL A 260 2.18 -0.77 -29.87
C VAL A 260 2.93 -0.17 -31.07
N ALA A 261 2.40 0.89 -31.71
CA ALA A 261 3.10 1.54 -32.81
C ALA A 261 4.47 2.13 -32.36
N ALA A 262 4.52 2.74 -31.18
CA ALA A 262 5.76 3.24 -30.61
C ALA A 262 6.75 2.09 -30.27
N ALA A 263 6.28 0.96 -29.77
CA ALA A 263 7.09 -0.22 -29.52
C ALA A 263 7.72 -0.75 -30.82
N VAL A 264 6.90 -0.92 -31.87
CA VAL A 264 7.39 -1.33 -33.21
C VAL A 264 8.45 -0.38 -33.74
N GLN A 265 8.25 0.94 -33.59
CA GLN A 265 9.23 1.94 -34.02
C GLN A 265 10.54 1.84 -33.22
N ARG A 266 10.50 1.62 -31.90
CA ARG A 266 11.70 1.43 -31.07
C ARG A 266 12.49 0.20 -31.49
N VAL A 267 11.80 -0.91 -31.72
CA VAL A 267 12.45 -2.14 -32.20
C VAL A 267 13.07 -1.96 -33.57
N ASN A 268 12.36 -1.33 -34.52
CA ASN A 268 12.88 -1.10 -35.88
C ASN A 268 14.06 -0.12 -35.88
N ALA A 269 14.08 0.86 -34.98
CA ALA A 269 15.18 1.80 -34.82
C ALA A 269 16.37 1.22 -34.01
N GLY A 270 16.26 0.02 -33.47
CA GLY A 270 17.32 -0.64 -32.68
C GLY A 270 17.46 -0.10 -31.26
N PHE A 271 16.47 0.65 -30.74
CA PHE A 271 16.48 1.16 -29.36
C PHE A 271 15.96 0.17 -28.32
N SER A 272 15.28 -0.89 -28.75
CA SER A 272 14.70 -1.90 -27.87
C SER A 272 14.69 -3.26 -28.59
N THR A 273 14.53 -4.34 -27.80
CA THR A 273 14.35 -5.68 -28.33
C THR A 273 12.87 -6.08 -28.31
N ARG A 274 12.48 -7.09 -29.08
CA ARG A 274 11.13 -7.65 -29.01
C ARG A 274 10.83 -8.25 -27.65
N GLU A 275 11.83 -8.86 -27.01
CA GLU A 275 11.74 -9.42 -25.68
C GLU A 275 11.43 -8.33 -24.65
N ASP A 276 12.19 -7.21 -24.67
CA ASP A 276 11.97 -6.08 -23.76
C ASP A 276 10.58 -5.46 -23.93
N GLU A 277 10.12 -5.29 -25.18
CA GLU A 277 8.80 -4.71 -25.47
C GLU A 277 7.67 -5.67 -25.08
N CYS A 278 7.82 -6.99 -25.29
CA CYS A 278 6.85 -7.99 -24.82
C CYS A 278 6.77 -7.98 -23.29
N ALA A 279 7.91 -7.98 -22.60
CA ALA A 279 7.94 -7.91 -21.15
C ALA A 279 7.33 -6.61 -20.62
N ALA A 280 7.52 -5.47 -21.31
CA ALA A 280 6.99 -4.17 -20.92
C ALA A 280 5.49 -4.03 -21.20
N LEU A 281 4.98 -4.54 -22.33
CA LEU A 281 3.58 -4.37 -22.76
C LEU A 281 2.65 -5.42 -22.15
N ASN A 282 3.05 -6.68 -22.19
CA ASN A 282 2.18 -7.81 -21.84
C ASN A 282 2.64 -8.53 -20.56
N GLY A 283 3.89 -8.32 -20.13
CA GLY A 283 4.48 -9.10 -19.04
C GLY A 283 4.77 -10.54 -19.42
N SER A 284 4.90 -10.84 -20.72
CA SER A 284 5.12 -12.19 -21.23
C SER A 284 6.55 -12.37 -21.75
N ASP A 285 7.02 -13.61 -21.77
CA ASP A 285 8.27 -14.01 -22.40
C ASP A 285 8.09 -14.09 -23.92
N PHE A 286 9.01 -13.49 -24.67
CA PHE A 286 8.96 -13.48 -26.14
C PHE A 286 9.15 -14.88 -26.73
N ASP A 287 10.03 -15.69 -26.15
CA ASP A 287 10.28 -17.04 -26.64
C ASP A 287 9.04 -17.94 -26.48
N ASP A 288 8.31 -17.80 -25.38
CA ASP A 288 7.06 -18.52 -25.17
C ASP A 288 5.97 -18.07 -26.14
N ILE A 289 5.92 -16.75 -26.44
CA ILE A 289 5.01 -16.22 -27.47
C ILE A 289 5.35 -16.82 -28.84
N VAL A 290 6.62 -16.87 -29.22
CA VAL A 290 7.05 -17.41 -30.51
C VAL A 290 6.69 -18.90 -30.62
N ARG A 291 6.93 -19.70 -29.60
CA ARG A 291 6.53 -21.10 -29.54
C ARG A 291 5.03 -21.29 -29.70
N THR A 292 4.25 -20.46 -29.01
CA THR A 292 2.79 -20.50 -29.11
C THR A 292 2.32 -20.13 -30.51
N LEU A 293 2.87 -19.07 -31.09
CA LEU A 293 2.57 -18.66 -32.48
C LEU A 293 2.94 -19.70 -33.52
N GLU A 294 4.02 -20.44 -33.30
CA GLU A 294 4.39 -21.57 -34.21
C GLU A 294 3.30 -22.64 -34.21
N VAL A 295 2.80 -23.01 -33.02
CA VAL A 295 1.70 -23.98 -32.89
C VAL A 295 0.41 -23.44 -33.52
N GLU A 296 0.04 -22.21 -33.23
CA GLU A 296 -1.17 -21.55 -33.74
C GLU A 296 -1.14 -21.45 -35.28
N ASN A 297 -0.01 -20.97 -35.85
CA ASN A 297 0.17 -20.88 -37.30
C ASN A 297 0.11 -22.25 -37.95
N GLY A 298 0.63 -23.30 -37.30
CA GLY A 298 0.52 -24.67 -37.76
C GLY A 298 -0.93 -25.17 -37.82
N LEU A 299 -1.72 -24.85 -36.80
CA LEU A 299 -3.15 -25.18 -36.75
C LEU A 299 -3.96 -24.40 -37.80
N MET A 300 -3.69 -23.10 -37.96
CA MET A 300 -4.36 -22.25 -38.95
C MET A 300 -4.07 -22.74 -40.40
N ARG A 301 -2.83 -23.09 -40.68
CA ARG A 301 -2.49 -23.68 -42.03
C ARG A 301 -3.24 -24.97 -42.29
N LYS A 302 -3.43 -25.84 -41.29
CA LYS A 302 -4.22 -27.06 -41.43
C LYS A 302 -5.70 -26.75 -41.64
N ALA A 303 -6.27 -25.81 -40.88
CA ALA A 303 -7.65 -25.41 -41.03
C ALA A 303 -7.95 -24.78 -42.41
N ASN A 304 -7.06 -23.90 -42.90
CA ASN A 304 -7.21 -23.30 -44.22
C ASN A 304 -7.09 -24.33 -45.36
N LYS A 305 -6.25 -25.34 -45.23
CA LYS A 305 -6.19 -26.43 -46.23
C LYS A 305 -7.49 -27.22 -46.35
N VAL A 306 -8.19 -27.44 -45.23
CA VAL A 306 -9.51 -28.11 -45.24
C VAL A 306 -10.56 -27.27 -45.95
N LEU A 307 -10.47 -25.92 -45.86
CA LEU A 307 -11.39 -25.00 -46.54
C LEU A 307 -11.09 -24.83 -48.05
N GLU A 308 -9.89 -25.19 -48.50
CA GLU A 308 -9.49 -25.15 -49.92
C GLU A 308 -9.80 -26.48 -50.66
N GLU A 309 -10.04 -27.57 -49.93
CA GLU A 309 -10.35 -28.91 -50.45
C GLU A 309 -11.86 -29.20 -50.56
N ASP A 310 -12.74 -28.34 -49.98
CA ASP A 310 -14.19 -28.33 -50.10
C ASP A 310 -14.68 -27.28 -51.16
#